data_3d5eca5d49e99122f6cff21dab107bc1
#
_entry.id   3d5eca5d49e99122f6cff21dab107bc1
#
_cell.length_a   1.000
_cell.length_b   1.000
_cell.length_c   1.000
_cell.angle_alpha   90.00
_cell.angle_beta   90.00
_cell.angle_gamma   90.00
#
_symmetry.space_group_name_H-M   'P 1'
#
loop_
_entity.id
_entity.type
_entity.pdbx_description
1 polymer ?
#
loop_
_entity_poly.entity_id
_entity_poly.type
_entity_poly.pdbx_seq_one_letter_code
_entity_poly.pdbx_strand_id
1 'polypeptide(L)'
;MSSCFQDTTIEELLDVEKKLDRIRQERKAQKAFMGGDMVREDIRLEEISPRFPYPSGPREYQQQAFENWKNNKQKGLFAMATGTGKTITSLNCLLEIYKRYKYYKAIILVPTQTLVEQWIDECKKFDFLKIYTVYSKNPNWRDEIELLHLKEDFNRLNEENSFIIISTYSSFVRPNVFPTLNSFPKNKTLLVADEAHNMGSKRMLDRMDSIKYLRRIGLSATPSRQFDDLGNQKINEFFGSTGGFTFEYSMREAIDNGFLCRYYYYPHVVRLNDTEMSEYLEISRKLSKFYNFDKDSFAQSNDILMALLLKRKRIIHKAQQKEIIFESILKERYKEKGNLKYTLVYVPEGNKPDSIADVFDTTDSLSIDEESVHLIDRYTQIVCGISPKTTVCEFTSDSKDRSRILNDFACGKLEVLTSMKCLDEGVDVPRSEMAIFCASTGNPRQFVQRRGRILRKHKDKYRAVIHDLIVAPWISTTEDSYKMERNLLETELKRVRDFASLSENSDYTYRELEDITSYYNLTIL
;
A
#
# COMPACT_ATOMS: atom_id res chain seq x y z
N MET A 1 13.43 -45.94 16.42
CA MET A 1 12.92 -45.26 17.61
C MET A 1 11.53 -44.77 17.31
N SER A 2 10.61 -45.17 18.14
CA SER A 2 9.18 -45.28 17.98
C SER A 2 8.49 -43.92 17.73
N SER A 3 7.66 -43.87 16.69
CA SER A 3 6.72 -42.80 16.36
C SER A 3 5.62 -42.76 17.42
N CYS A 4 5.51 -41.66 18.15
CA CYS A 4 4.38 -41.41 19.02
C CYS A 4 3.22 -40.94 18.12
N PHE A 5 2.44 -41.88 17.59
CA PHE A 5 1.08 -41.64 17.12
C PHE A 5 0.20 -41.64 18.37
N GLN A 6 -0.37 -40.50 18.73
CA GLN A 6 -1.50 -40.48 19.65
C GLN A 6 -2.69 -41.08 18.91
N ASP A 7 -3.09 -42.26 19.29
CA ASP A 7 -4.34 -42.89 18.91
C ASP A 7 -5.49 -42.05 19.48
N THR A 8 -6.14 -41.28 18.59
CA THR A 8 -7.40 -40.60 18.91
C THR A 8 -8.41 -41.70 19.22
N THR A 9 -8.94 -41.74 20.40
CA THR A 9 -9.87 -42.78 20.81
C THR A 9 -11.20 -42.64 20.06
N ILE A 10 -11.92 -43.73 19.83
CA ILE A 10 -13.25 -43.74 19.18
C ILE A 10 -14.19 -42.78 19.91
N GLU A 11 -14.03 -42.56 21.20
CA GLU A 11 -14.82 -41.59 21.99
C GLU A 11 -14.55 -40.15 21.61
N GLU A 12 -13.28 -39.78 21.34
CA GLU A 12 -12.94 -38.41 20.85
C GLU A 12 -13.49 -38.16 19.46
N LEU A 13 -13.52 -39.16 18.59
CA LEU A 13 -14.15 -39.07 17.26
C LEU A 13 -15.66 -38.91 17.36
N LEU A 14 -16.30 -39.63 18.26
CA LEU A 14 -17.76 -39.52 18.52
C LEU A 14 -18.14 -38.16 19.15
N ASP A 15 -17.25 -37.56 19.97
CA ASP A 15 -17.50 -36.26 20.56
C ASP A 15 -17.35 -35.12 19.53
N VAL A 16 -16.40 -35.25 18.61
CA VAL A 16 -16.25 -34.35 17.48
C VAL A 16 -17.43 -34.45 16.51
N GLU A 17 -17.92 -35.66 16.23
CA GLU A 17 -19.11 -35.86 15.38
C GLU A 17 -20.37 -35.26 16.02
N LYS A 18 -20.54 -35.43 17.34
CA LYS A 18 -21.64 -34.79 18.10
C LYS A 18 -21.51 -33.24 18.09
N LYS A 19 -20.32 -32.68 18.19
CA LYS A 19 -20.08 -31.23 18.07
C LYS A 19 -20.41 -30.74 16.67
N LEU A 20 -20.00 -31.45 15.64
CA LEU A 20 -20.32 -31.12 14.24
C LEU A 20 -21.82 -31.17 13.98
N ASP A 21 -22.52 -32.17 14.50
CA ASP A 21 -23.98 -32.30 14.33
C ASP A 21 -24.74 -31.23 15.12
N ARG A 22 -24.23 -30.81 16.28
CA ARG A 22 -24.79 -29.70 17.05
C ARG A 22 -24.64 -28.38 16.29
N ILE A 23 -23.47 -28.10 15.72
CA ILE A 23 -23.21 -26.93 14.86
C ILE A 23 -24.10 -27.00 13.59
N ARG A 24 -24.28 -28.19 13.01
CA ARG A 24 -25.20 -28.39 11.86
C ARG A 24 -26.66 -28.14 12.23
N GLN A 25 -27.10 -28.56 13.42
CA GLN A 25 -28.47 -28.34 13.90
C GLN A 25 -28.71 -26.86 14.26
N GLU A 26 -27.75 -26.19 14.91
CA GLU A 26 -27.81 -24.75 15.20
C GLU A 26 -27.84 -23.92 13.92
N ARG A 27 -27.03 -24.26 12.92
CA ARG A 27 -27.11 -23.64 11.58
C ARG A 27 -28.40 -23.95 10.83
N LYS A 28 -28.96 -25.16 10.96
CA LYS A 28 -30.28 -25.49 10.40
C LYS A 28 -31.38 -24.68 11.08
N ALA A 29 -31.32 -24.49 12.39
CA ALA A 29 -32.26 -23.66 13.13
C ALA A 29 -32.14 -22.17 12.78
N GLN A 30 -30.93 -21.65 12.63
CA GLN A 30 -30.69 -20.28 12.11
C GLN A 30 -31.13 -20.13 10.65
N LYS A 31 -30.90 -21.13 9.80
CA LYS A 31 -31.36 -21.14 8.39
C LYS A 31 -32.89 -21.23 8.27
N ALA A 32 -33.56 -21.97 9.14
CA ALA A 32 -35.03 -22.02 9.19
C ALA A 32 -35.64 -20.67 9.61
N PHE A 33 -34.90 -19.85 10.39
CA PHE A 33 -35.31 -18.51 10.79
C PHE A 33 -35.08 -17.46 9.69
N MET A 34 -34.16 -17.71 8.76
CA MET A 34 -33.74 -16.75 7.71
C MET A 34 -34.26 -17.06 6.28
N GLY A 35 -35.19 -18.03 6.11
CA GLY A 35 -35.84 -18.29 4.82
C GLY A 35 -34.98 -19.01 3.78
N GLY A 36 -35.50 -20.09 3.29
CA GLY A 36 -35.05 -21.17 2.41
C GLY A 36 -34.12 -20.95 1.19
N ASP A 37 -33.48 -19.81 0.95
CA ASP A 37 -32.68 -19.60 -0.25
C ASP A 37 -31.19 -20.00 -0.12
N MET A 38 -30.65 -20.08 1.10
CA MET A 38 -29.21 -20.38 1.32
C MET A 38 -28.80 -21.84 1.05
N VAL A 39 -29.71 -22.80 1.06
CA VAL A 39 -29.37 -24.23 0.80
C VAL A 39 -29.05 -24.47 -0.67
N ARG A 40 -29.64 -23.68 -1.58
CA ARG A 40 -29.34 -23.75 -3.02
C ARG A 40 -27.98 -23.08 -3.38
N GLU A 41 -27.52 -22.17 -2.58
CA GLU A 41 -26.23 -21.48 -2.78
C GLU A 41 -25.04 -22.40 -2.43
N ASP A 42 -25.12 -23.15 -1.32
CA ASP A 42 -24.01 -24.05 -0.92
C ASP A 42 -23.78 -25.19 -1.93
N ILE A 43 -24.86 -25.72 -2.57
CA ILE A 43 -24.74 -26.76 -3.59
C ILE A 43 -24.20 -26.21 -4.92
N ARG A 44 -24.53 -24.96 -5.28
CA ARG A 44 -23.97 -24.30 -6.47
C ARG A 44 -22.48 -23.94 -6.31
N LEU A 45 -22.01 -23.65 -5.09
CA LEU A 45 -20.63 -23.29 -4.82
C LEU A 45 -19.64 -24.47 -5.01
N GLU A 46 -20.08 -25.71 -4.93
CA GLU A 46 -19.23 -26.89 -5.14
C GLU A 46 -18.96 -27.19 -6.63
N GLU A 47 -19.79 -26.68 -7.53
CA GLU A 47 -19.64 -26.88 -8.99
C GLU A 47 -18.73 -25.83 -9.66
N ILE A 48 -18.43 -24.71 -8.98
CA ILE A 48 -17.63 -23.63 -9.55
C ILE A 48 -16.14 -23.89 -9.31
N SER A 49 -15.41 -24.11 -10.40
CA SER A 49 -13.95 -24.30 -10.36
C SER A 49 -13.21 -22.98 -10.54
N PRO A 50 -12.16 -22.71 -9.73
CA PRO A 50 -11.31 -21.55 -9.90
C PRO A 50 -10.75 -21.42 -11.32
N ARG A 51 -10.81 -20.20 -11.86
CA ARG A 51 -10.33 -19.86 -13.21
C ARG A 51 -9.76 -18.45 -13.25
N PHE A 52 -8.99 -18.17 -14.29
CA PHE A 52 -8.48 -16.83 -14.51
C PHE A 52 -9.62 -15.87 -14.91
N PRO A 53 -9.71 -14.66 -14.33
CA PRO A 53 -10.89 -13.78 -14.46
C PRO A 53 -11.06 -13.16 -15.85
N TYR A 54 -10.01 -13.15 -16.67
CA TYR A 54 -10.05 -12.54 -18.00
C TYR A 54 -9.88 -13.60 -19.10
N PRO A 55 -10.68 -13.55 -20.19
CA PRO A 55 -10.60 -14.52 -21.28
C PRO A 55 -9.22 -14.57 -21.96
N SER A 56 -8.47 -13.45 -21.94
CA SER A 56 -7.11 -13.36 -22.47
C SER A 56 -6.06 -14.18 -21.69
N GLY A 57 -6.45 -14.71 -20.52
CA GLY A 57 -5.50 -15.34 -19.61
C GLY A 57 -4.54 -14.35 -18.93
N PRO A 58 -3.53 -14.86 -18.20
CA PRO A 58 -2.51 -14.05 -17.59
C PRO A 58 -1.64 -13.37 -18.66
N ARG A 59 -1.21 -12.16 -18.35
CA ARG A 59 -0.25 -11.44 -19.18
C ARG A 59 1.10 -12.17 -19.19
N GLU A 60 1.90 -11.97 -20.22
CA GLU A 60 3.20 -12.63 -20.37
C GLU A 60 4.09 -12.47 -19.14
N TYR A 61 4.23 -11.24 -18.63
CA TYR A 61 5.03 -10.99 -17.43
C TYR A 61 4.46 -11.64 -16.16
N GLN A 62 3.13 -11.84 -16.07
CA GLN A 62 2.50 -12.55 -14.95
C GLN A 62 2.79 -14.05 -15.02
N GLN A 63 2.83 -14.60 -16.22
CA GLN A 63 3.24 -15.99 -16.44
C GLN A 63 4.73 -16.18 -16.16
N GLN A 64 5.58 -15.23 -16.57
CA GLN A 64 7.01 -15.24 -16.25
C GLN A 64 7.25 -15.17 -14.74
N ALA A 65 6.50 -14.33 -14.01
CA ALA A 65 6.58 -14.28 -12.56
C ALA A 65 6.26 -15.63 -11.90
N PHE A 66 5.24 -16.34 -12.41
CA PHE A 66 4.92 -17.69 -11.95
C PHE A 66 6.05 -18.69 -12.23
N GLU A 67 6.61 -18.70 -13.44
CA GLU A 67 7.71 -19.62 -13.79
C GLU A 67 8.97 -19.33 -12.95
N ASN A 68 9.33 -18.07 -12.75
CA ASN A 68 10.44 -17.68 -11.88
C ASN A 68 10.23 -18.17 -10.44
N TRP A 69 9.03 -17.97 -9.89
CA TRP A 69 8.67 -18.43 -8.54
C TRP A 69 8.72 -19.96 -8.42
N LYS A 70 8.19 -20.67 -9.42
CA LYS A 70 8.22 -22.12 -9.48
C LYS A 70 9.65 -22.65 -9.49
N ASN A 71 10.52 -22.04 -10.30
CA ASN A 71 11.94 -22.41 -10.43
C ASN A 71 12.72 -22.06 -9.16
N ASN A 72 12.33 -21.03 -8.44
CA ASN A 72 12.91 -20.64 -7.14
C ASN A 72 12.29 -21.41 -5.94
N LYS A 73 11.98 -22.70 -6.12
CA LYS A 73 11.42 -23.58 -5.08
C LYS A 73 10.13 -23.06 -4.44
N GLN A 74 9.33 -22.37 -5.21
CA GLN A 74 8.05 -21.75 -4.78
C GLN A 74 8.22 -20.74 -3.63
N LYS A 75 9.34 -20.03 -3.61
CA LYS A 75 9.59 -18.85 -2.78
C LYS A 75 9.91 -17.68 -3.69
N GLY A 76 9.43 -16.50 -3.36
CA GLY A 76 9.74 -15.33 -4.19
C GLY A 76 9.30 -14.01 -3.60
N LEU A 77 10.11 -12.98 -3.87
CA LEU A 77 9.78 -11.59 -3.65
C LEU A 77 9.58 -10.93 -5.01
N PHE A 78 8.36 -10.46 -5.28
CA PHE A 78 7.99 -9.83 -6.53
C PHE A 78 8.01 -8.31 -6.36
N ALA A 79 8.99 -7.67 -7.01
CA ALA A 79 9.11 -6.22 -7.09
C ALA A 79 8.33 -5.73 -8.31
N MET A 80 7.08 -5.36 -8.13
CA MET A 80 6.19 -4.96 -9.22
C MET A 80 5.62 -3.56 -8.98
N ALA A 81 5.65 -2.71 -9.99
CA ALA A 81 5.08 -1.37 -9.92
C ALA A 81 3.59 -1.39 -9.50
N THR A 82 3.16 -0.33 -8.82
CA THR A 82 1.75 -0.19 -8.43
C THR A 82 0.88 -0.09 -9.69
N GLY A 83 -0.26 -0.81 -9.69
CA GLY A 83 -1.18 -0.82 -10.84
C GLY A 83 -0.87 -1.87 -11.91
N THR A 84 0.20 -2.66 -11.77
CA THR A 84 0.56 -3.73 -12.72
C THR A 84 -0.09 -5.08 -12.42
N GLY A 85 -0.94 -5.17 -11.39
CA GLY A 85 -1.67 -6.39 -11.06
C GLY A 85 -0.91 -7.38 -10.18
N LYS A 86 -0.16 -6.90 -9.17
CA LYS A 86 0.50 -7.73 -8.15
C LYS A 86 -0.41 -8.82 -7.58
N THR A 87 -1.61 -8.42 -7.15
CA THR A 87 -2.64 -9.31 -6.60
C THR A 87 -3.02 -10.41 -7.60
N ILE A 88 -3.32 -10.04 -8.85
CA ILE A 88 -3.66 -10.98 -9.93
C ILE A 88 -2.50 -11.94 -10.19
N THR A 89 -1.26 -11.45 -10.19
CA THR A 89 -0.07 -12.29 -10.39
C THR A 89 0.06 -13.35 -9.29
N SER A 90 -0.13 -12.98 -8.02
CA SER A 90 -0.05 -13.96 -6.92
C SER A 90 -1.24 -14.94 -6.90
N LEU A 91 -2.44 -14.48 -7.24
CA LEU A 91 -3.61 -15.35 -7.39
C LEU A 91 -3.48 -16.28 -8.59
N ASN A 92 -2.78 -15.86 -9.67
CA ASN A 92 -2.43 -16.76 -10.76
C ASN A 92 -1.50 -17.88 -10.28
N CYS A 93 -0.51 -17.59 -9.42
CA CYS A 93 0.31 -18.63 -8.81
C CYS A 93 -0.52 -19.64 -8.00
N LEU A 94 -1.54 -19.15 -7.25
CA LEU A 94 -2.47 -20.02 -6.52
C LEU A 94 -3.35 -20.83 -7.46
N LEU A 95 -3.81 -20.24 -8.56
CA LEU A 95 -4.58 -20.92 -9.59
C LEU A 95 -3.78 -22.05 -10.26
N GLU A 96 -2.51 -21.84 -10.56
CA GLU A 96 -1.64 -22.86 -11.11
C GLU A 96 -1.41 -24.03 -10.11
N ILE A 97 -1.35 -23.74 -8.80
CA ILE A 97 -1.36 -24.78 -7.76
C ILE A 97 -2.68 -25.58 -7.83
N TYR A 98 -3.82 -24.89 -7.92
CA TYR A 98 -5.14 -25.55 -8.04
C TYR A 98 -5.24 -26.42 -9.31
N LYS A 99 -4.81 -25.93 -10.46
CA LYS A 99 -4.82 -26.71 -11.71
C LYS A 99 -4.06 -28.02 -11.58
N ARG A 100 -2.93 -28.00 -10.84
CA ARG A 100 -2.07 -29.17 -10.64
C ARG A 100 -2.60 -30.15 -9.58
N TYR A 101 -3.08 -29.63 -8.44
CA TYR A 101 -3.39 -30.44 -7.25
C TYR A 101 -4.87 -30.56 -6.96
N LYS A 102 -5.73 -29.80 -7.67
CA LYS A 102 -7.19 -29.75 -7.50
C LYS A 102 -7.66 -29.22 -6.14
N TYR A 103 -6.77 -28.62 -5.36
CA TYR A 103 -7.10 -27.85 -4.16
C TYR A 103 -6.27 -26.54 -4.10
N TYR A 104 -6.74 -25.59 -3.32
CA TYR A 104 -6.00 -24.36 -3.03
C TYR A 104 -6.02 -24.07 -1.52
N LYS A 105 -4.86 -23.76 -0.95
CA LYS A 105 -4.70 -23.36 0.45
C LYS A 105 -3.80 -22.16 0.52
N ALA A 106 -4.30 -21.04 1.02
CA ALA A 106 -3.51 -19.82 1.14
C ALA A 106 -3.80 -19.06 2.43
N ILE A 107 -2.75 -18.40 2.94
CA ILE A 107 -2.86 -17.36 3.97
C ILE A 107 -2.30 -16.10 3.35
N ILE A 108 -3.11 -15.04 3.33
CA ILE A 108 -2.79 -13.76 2.72
C ILE A 108 -2.70 -12.72 3.82
N LEU A 109 -1.53 -12.10 3.95
CA LEU A 109 -1.28 -11.02 4.92
C LEU A 109 -1.34 -9.67 4.22
N VAL A 110 -2.12 -8.76 4.78
CA VAL A 110 -2.33 -7.42 4.24
C VAL A 110 -2.11 -6.35 5.30
N PRO A 111 -1.66 -5.13 4.94
CA PRO A 111 -1.41 -4.07 5.92
C PRO A 111 -2.69 -3.50 6.55
N THR A 112 -3.78 -3.35 5.79
CA THR A 112 -4.97 -2.61 6.24
C THR A 112 -6.27 -3.42 6.09
N GLN A 113 -7.30 -3.02 6.85
CA GLN A 113 -8.63 -3.64 6.77
C GLN A 113 -9.30 -3.42 5.40
N THR A 114 -9.07 -2.29 4.78
CA THR A 114 -9.59 -1.98 3.44
C THR A 114 -9.02 -2.95 2.40
N LEU A 115 -7.75 -3.32 2.53
CA LEU A 115 -7.14 -4.32 1.66
C LEU A 115 -7.70 -5.73 1.88
N VAL A 116 -8.18 -6.07 3.08
CA VAL A 116 -8.90 -7.36 3.29
C VAL A 116 -10.10 -7.45 2.36
N GLU A 117 -10.93 -6.41 2.30
CA GLU A 117 -12.13 -6.36 1.46
C GLU A 117 -11.78 -6.46 -0.04
N GLN A 118 -10.74 -5.73 -0.47
CA GLN A 118 -10.26 -5.80 -1.86
C GLN A 118 -9.71 -7.17 -2.26
N TRP A 119 -8.96 -7.82 -1.37
CA TRP A 119 -8.46 -9.15 -1.64
C TRP A 119 -9.59 -10.19 -1.74
N ILE A 120 -10.67 -10.03 -0.94
CA ILE A 120 -11.88 -10.86 -1.07
C ILE A 120 -12.47 -10.71 -2.49
N ASP A 121 -12.62 -9.47 -2.96
CA ASP A 121 -13.18 -9.21 -4.29
C ASP A 121 -12.29 -9.75 -5.41
N GLU A 122 -10.98 -9.60 -5.30
CA GLU A 122 -10.04 -10.16 -6.27
C GLU A 122 -10.07 -11.72 -6.25
N CYS A 123 -10.13 -12.35 -5.09
CA CYS A 123 -10.28 -13.80 -4.98
C CYS A 123 -11.58 -14.29 -5.64
N LYS A 124 -12.69 -13.59 -5.42
CA LYS A 124 -13.99 -13.92 -6.05
C LYS A 124 -13.95 -13.82 -7.57
N LYS A 125 -13.19 -12.87 -8.15
CA LYS A 125 -13.02 -12.78 -9.61
C LYS A 125 -12.36 -14.04 -10.20
N PHE A 126 -11.52 -14.72 -9.42
CA PHE A 126 -10.90 -15.99 -9.78
C PHE A 126 -11.78 -17.22 -9.48
N ASP A 127 -13.01 -17.02 -9.00
CA ASP A 127 -13.89 -18.05 -8.50
C ASP A 127 -13.29 -18.84 -7.30
N PHE A 128 -12.40 -18.22 -6.52
CA PHE A 128 -12.00 -18.72 -5.22
C PHE A 128 -13.06 -18.33 -4.19
N LEU A 129 -13.91 -19.26 -3.80
CA LEU A 129 -15.12 -18.96 -3.02
C LEU A 129 -14.99 -19.30 -1.52
N LYS A 130 -14.05 -20.17 -1.14
CA LYS A 130 -13.86 -20.58 0.27
C LYS A 130 -12.89 -19.60 0.95
N ILE A 131 -13.39 -18.41 1.34
CA ILE A 131 -12.62 -17.31 1.90
C ILE A 131 -13.01 -17.11 3.36
N TYR A 132 -12.01 -17.03 4.23
CA TYR A 132 -12.11 -16.76 5.66
C TYR A 132 -11.32 -15.49 6.00
N THR A 133 -11.77 -14.72 7.00
CA THR A 133 -11.10 -13.48 7.35
C THR A 133 -10.74 -13.44 8.83
N VAL A 134 -9.51 -12.97 9.14
CA VAL A 134 -9.02 -12.87 10.52
C VAL A 134 -8.56 -11.44 10.78
N TYR A 135 -9.49 -10.59 11.17
CA TYR A 135 -9.25 -9.19 11.50
C TYR A 135 -10.33 -8.64 12.45
N SER A 136 -10.18 -7.40 12.92
CA SER A 136 -11.01 -6.85 14.01
C SER A 136 -12.50 -6.70 13.68
N LYS A 137 -12.88 -6.61 12.39
CA LYS A 137 -14.30 -6.51 11.99
C LYS A 137 -15.01 -7.87 11.91
N ASN A 138 -14.27 -8.99 11.93
CA ASN A 138 -14.89 -10.33 11.97
C ASN A 138 -14.82 -10.89 13.41
N PRO A 139 -15.87 -10.79 14.22
CA PRO A 139 -15.87 -11.31 15.58
C PRO A 139 -15.87 -12.85 15.62
N ASN A 140 -16.37 -13.52 14.58
CA ASN A 140 -16.57 -14.98 14.51
C ASN A 140 -15.37 -15.74 13.93
N TRP A 141 -14.24 -15.03 13.67
CA TRP A 141 -13.08 -15.64 13.00
C TRP A 141 -12.57 -16.90 13.69
N ARG A 142 -12.67 -16.96 15.04
CA ARG A 142 -12.16 -18.08 15.83
C ARG A 142 -12.94 -19.36 15.51
N ASP A 143 -14.26 -19.31 15.59
CA ASP A 143 -15.11 -20.47 15.32
C ASP A 143 -14.98 -20.95 13.88
N GLU A 144 -14.86 -20.01 12.95
CA GLU A 144 -14.65 -20.31 11.52
C GLU A 144 -13.33 -21.03 11.28
N ILE A 145 -12.24 -20.59 11.92
CA ILE A 145 -10.90 -21.19 11.76
C ILE A 145 -10.81 -22.52 12.51
N GLU A 146 -11.39 -22.65 13.71
CA GLU A 146 -11.49 -23.93 14.43
C GLU A 146 -12.23 -24.99 13.60
N LEU A 147 -13.37 -24.61 13.00
CA LEU A 147 -14.10 -25.50 12.09
C LEU A 147 -13.26 -25.88 10.86
N LEU A 148 -12.46 -24.94 10.34
CA LEU A 148 -11.57 -25.23 9.23
C LEU A 148 -10.46 -26.22 9.62
N HIS A 149 -9.88 -26.09 10.83
CA HIS A 149 -8.92 -27.06 11.34
C HIS A 149 -9.52 -28.46 11.49
N LEU A 150 -10.73 -28.56 12.08
CA LEU A 150 -11.43 -29.83 12.16
C LEU A 150 -11.63 -30.46 10.77
N LYS A 151 -12.01 -29.68 9.76
CA LYS A 151 -12.12 -30.19 8.38
C LYS A 151 -10.77 -30.65 7.82
N GLU A 152 -9.66 -29.95 8.12
CA GLU A 152 -8.33 -30.37 7.69
C GLU A 152 -7.89 -31.69 8.34
N ASP A 153 -8.23 -31.91 9.59
CA ASP A 153 -7.90 -33.14 10.30
C ASP A 153 -8.74 -34.34 9.81
N PHE A 154 -10.01 -34.11 9.52
CA PHE A 154 -10.90 -35.15 8.98
C PHE A 154 -10.61 -35.53 7.53
N ASN A 155 -10.23 -34.57 6.68
CA ASN A 155 -10.01 -34.81 5.24
C ASN A 155 -8.67 -35.49 4.91
N ARG A 156 -7.89 -35.89 5.89
CA ARG A 156 -6.67 -36.70 5.67
C ARG A 156 -6.96 -38.03 4.98
N LEU A 157 -8.24 -38.41 4.86
CA LEU A 157 -8.66 -39.72 4.37
C LEU A 157 -9.20 -39.73 2.94
N ASN A 158 -9.82 -38.65 2.40
CA ASN A 158 -10.51 -38.74 1.11
C ASN A 158 -10.37 -37.55 0.14
N GLU A 159 -10.44 -36.28 0.57
CA GLU A 159 -10.33 -35.12 -0.31
C GLU A 159 -9.65 -33.93 0.37
N GLU A 160 -8.81 -33.19 -0.38
CA GLU A 160 -8.17 -32.00 0.15
C GLU A 160 -9.14 -30.82 0.23
N ASN A 161 -9.23 -30.19 1.40
CA ASN A 161 -9.97 -28.94 1.54
C ASN A 161 -9.29 -27.79 0.81
N SER A 162 -10.09 -26.90 0.26
CA SER A 162 -9.63 -25.64 -0.30
C SER A 162 -10.01 -24.49 0.62
N PHE A 163 -9.10 -23.52 0.83
CA PHE A 163 -9.38 -22.31 1.58
C PHE A 163 -8.41 -21.17 1.26
N ILE A 164 -8.88 -19.96 1.48
CA ILE A 164 -8.06 -18.74 1.56
C ILE A 164 -8.38 -18.07 2.89
N ILE A 165 -7.35 -17.77 3.69
CA ILE A 165 -7.47 -16.99 4.91
C ILE A 165 -6.82 -15.64 4.66
N ILE A 166 -7.56 -14.54 4.84
CA ILE A 166 -7.02 -13.18 4.70
C ILE A 166 -6.95 -12.55 6.09
N SER A 167 -5.75 -12.08 6.46
CA SER A 167 -5.52 -11.47 7.78
C SER A 167 -4.70 -10.20 7.66
N THR A 168 -4.95 -9.23 8.53
CA THR A 168 -4.02 -8.11 8.65
C THR A 168 -2.76 -8.53 9.39
N TYR A 169 -1.60 -7.89 9.08
CA TYR A 169 -0.35 -8.14 9.81
C TYR A 169 -0.52 -7.98 11.31
N SER A 170 -1.23 -6.91 11.73
CA SER A 170 -1.49 -6.63 13.14
C SER A 170 -2.33 -7.70 13.84
N SER A 171 -3.24 -8.36 13.13
CA SER A 171 -4.00 -9.50 13.67
C SER A 171 -3.17 -10.77 13.68
N PHE A 172 -2.43 -11.04 12.61
CA PHE A 172 -1.62 -12.26 12.48
C PHE A 172 -0.59 -12.42 13.61
N VAL A 173 0.07 -11.34 14.04
CA VAL A 173 1.13 -11.40 15.09
C VAL A 173 0.59 -11.57 16.51
N ARG A 174 -0.73 -11.48 16.73
CA ARG A 174 -1.33 -11.62 18.07
C ARG A 174 -1.07 -12.99 18.66
N PRO A 175 -0.79 -13.08 19.98
CA PRO A 175 -0.49 -14.36 20.63
C PRO A 175 -1.56 -15.44 20.49
N ASN A 176 -2.83 -15.04 20.38
CA ASN A 176 -3.98 -15.93 20.22
C ASN A 176 -4.35 -16.24 18.76
N VAL A 177 -3.75 -15.56 17.78
CA VAL A 177 -3.99 -15.76 16.35
C VAL A 177 -2.85 -16.50 15.68
N PHE A 178 -1.61 -16.09 15.97
CA PHE A 178 -0.42 -16.63 15.32
C PHE A 178 -0.30 -18.16 15.41
N PRO A 179 -0.43 -18.81 16.58
CA PRO A 179 -0.33 -20.27 16.67
C PRO A 179 -1.38 -20.96 15.79
N THR A 180 -2.62 -20.48 15.83
CA THR A 180 -3.76 -21.03 15.08
C THR A 180 -3.51 -20.94 13.58
N LEU A 181 -3.14 -19.77 13.05
CA LEU A 181 -2.87 -19.62 11.61
C LEU A 181 -1.57 -20.29 11.20
N ASN A 182 -0.59 -20.40 12.11
CA ASN A 182 0.67 -21.06 11.82
C ASN A 182 0.64 -22.59 11.98
N SER A 183 -0.49 -23.23 12.28
CA SER A 183 -0.63 -24.70 12.39
C SER A 183 -1.07 -25.39 11.10
N PHE A 184 -1.56 -24.67 10.10
CA PHE A 184 -1.95 -25.25 8.82
C PHE A 184 -0.81 -25.97 8.09
N PRO A 185 -1.10 -26.94 7.19
CA PRO A 185 -0.09 -27.77 6.53
C PRO A 185 0.98 -26.96 5.79
N LYS A 186 2.25 -27.07 6.23
CA LYS A 186 3.37 -26.24 5.78
C LYS A 186 3.76 -26.44 4.33
N ASN A 187 3.58 -27.63 3.80
CA ASN A 187 3.92 -28.02 2.42
C ASN A 187 2.78 -27.83 1.43
N LYS A 188 1.55 -27.59 1.89
CA LYS A 188 0.35 -27.43 1.06
C LYS A 188 -0.15 -25.99 1.00
N THR A 189 0.13 -25.19 2.01
CA THR A 189 -0.35 -23.82 2.14
C THR A 189 0.64 -22.81 1.57
N LEU A 190 0.12 -21.88 0.75
CA LEU A 190 0.85 -20.73 0.22
C LEU A 190 0.69 -19.54 1.19
N LEU A 191 1.79 -18.95 1.63
CA LEU A 191 1.79 -17.67 2.33
C LEU A 191 2.02 -16.55 1.31
N VAL A 192 1.09 -15.61 1.23
CA VAL A 192 1.22 -14.38 0.45
C VAL A 192 1.31 -13.20 1.41
N ALA A 193 2.33 -12.38 1.25
CA ALA A 193 2.55 -11.16 2.01
C ALA A 193 2.41 -9.95 1.08
N ASP A 194 1.26 -9.27 1.13
CA ASP A 194 1.06 -8.04 0.37
C ASP A 194 1.75 -6.87 1.08
N GLU A 195 2.35 -5.95 0.29
CA GLU A 195 3.29 -4.94 0.80
C GLU A 195 4.31 -5.58 1.76
N ALA A 196 5.09 -6.53 1.21
CA ALA A 196 5.99 -7.44 1.94
C ALA A 196 7.00 -6.74 2.86
N HIS A 197 7.26 -5.44 2.67
CA HIS A 197 8.08 -4.65 3.57
C HIS A 197 7.52 -4.59 5.02
N ASN A 198 6.20 -4.82 5.20
CA ASN A 198 5.60 -4.92 6.54
C ASN A 198 6.07 -6.16 7.33
N MET A 199 6.62 -7.17 6.64
CA MET A 199 7.28 -8.31 7.28
C MET A 199 8.50 -7.89 8.13
N GLY A 200 9.13 -6.74 7.80
CA GLY A 200 10.25 -6.18 8.57
C GLY A 200 9.85 -5.44 9.85
N SER A 201 8.58 -5.36 10.21
CA SER A 201 8.18 -4.78 11.50
C SER A 201 8.67 -5.65 12.67
N LYS A 202 9.04 -5.02 13.80
CA LYS A 202 9.62 -5.72 14.95
C LYS A 202 8.80 -6.96 15.35
N ARG A 203 7.48 -6.83 15.49
CA ARG A 203 6.59 -7.93 15.88
C ARG A 203 6.55 -9.06 14.84
N MET A 204 6.66 -8.74 13.55
CA MET A 204 6.74 -9.75 12.49
C MET A 204 8.10 -10.44 12.48
N LEU A 205 9.20 -9.70 12.64
CA LEU A 205 10.55 -10.26 12.72
C LEU A 205 10.67 -11.26 13.86
N ASP A 206 10.08 -10.97 15.03
CA ASP A 206 10.06 -11.89 16.19
C ASP A 206 9.32 -13.22 15.88
N ARG A 207 8.42 -13.23 14.89
CA ARG A 207 7.64 -14.42 14.49
C ARG A 207 8.18 -15.10 13.23
N MET A 208 8.97 -14.40 12.43
CA MET A 208 9.37 -14.84 11.09
C MET A 208 10.05 -16.21 11.09
N ASP A 209 10.95 -16.47 12.03
CA ASP A 209 11.66 -17.75 12.15
C ASP A 209 10.74 -18.93 12.48
N SER A 210 9.59 -18.66 13.07
CA SER A 210 8.57 -19.68 13.40
C SER A 210 7.65 -20.00 12.21
N ILE A 211 7.62 -19.16 11.17
CA ILE A 211 6.82 -19.38 9.97
C ILE A 211 7.53 -20.38 9.05
N LYS A 212 7.01 -21.59 8.92
CA LYS A 212 7.65 -22.70 8.18
C LYS A 212 6.93 -23.06 6.87
N TYR A 213 6.03 -22.23 6.36
CA TYR A 213 5.39 -22.47 5.06
C TYR A 213 6.44 -22.56 3.95
N LEU A 214 6.37 -23.63 3.14
CA LEU A 214 7.36 -23.86 2.08
C LEU A 214 7.11 -22.98 0.86
N ARG A 215 5.82 -22.66 0.58
CA ARG A 215 5.42 -21.80 -0.52
C ARG A 215 5.21 -20.38 0.00
N ARG A 216 5.92 -19.42 -0.57
CA ARG A 216 5.87 -18.03 -0.11
C ARG A 216 5.93 -17.06 -1.28
N ILE A 217 5.10 -16.02 -1.24
CA ILE A 217 5.16 -14.89 -2.18
C ILE A 217 5.12 -13.61 -1.37
N GLY A 218 6.10 -12.75 -1.54
CA GLY A 218 6.09 -11.36 -1.09
C GLY A 218 5.79 -10.44 -2.27
N LEU A 219 4.88 -9.51 -2.10
CA LEU A 219 4.50 -8.51 -3.11
C LEU A 219 4.86 -7.12 -2.61
N SER A 220 5.56 -6.34 -3.41
CA SER A 220 5.80 -4.92 -3.10
C SER A 220 6.14 -4.14 -4.35
N ALA A 221 5.77 -2.86 -4.40
CA ALA A 221 6.27 -1.92 -5.40
C ALA A 221 7.66 -1.38 -5.01
N THR A 222 7.96 -1.37 -3.72
CA THR A 222 9.20 -0.89 -3.11
C THR A 222 9.60 -1.85 -2.00
N PRO A 223 10.18 -3.01 -2.32
CA PRO A 223 10.41 -4.06 -1.33
C PRO A 223 11.47 -3.72 -0.28
N SER A 224 12.39 -2.80 -0.58
CA SER A 224 13.43 -2.39 0.36
C SER A 224 12.92 -1.35 1.35
N ARG A 225 13.18 -1.55 2.64
CA ARG A 225 12.93 -0.58 3.72
C ARG A 225 14.11 0.39 3.79
N GLN A 226 13.83 1.68 3.97
CA GLN A 226 14.88 2.66 4.19
C GLN A 226 15.47 2.50 5.60
N PHE A 227 16.77 2.61 5.71
CA PHE A 227 17.51 2.59 6.98
C PHE A 227 17.29 1.30 7.82
N ASP A 228 16.91 0.18 7.20
CA ASP A 228 16.69 -1.10 7.86
C ASP A 228 17.31 -2.26 7.06
N ASP A 229 18.63 -2.27 6.97
CA ASP A 229 19.37 -3.29 6.21
C ASP A 229 19.16 -4.69 6.76
N LEU A 230 19.11 -4.83 8.10
CA LEU A 230 18.88 -6.12 8.75
C LEU A 230 17.47 -6.66 8.48
N GLY A 231 16.45 -5.77 8.53
CA GLY A 231 15.08 -6.14 8.16
C GLY A 231 14.98 -6.53 6.70
N ASN A 232 15.64 -5.79 5.80
CA ASN A 232 15.69 -6.10 4.37
C ASN A 232 16.36 -7.45 4.10
N GLN A 233 17.49 -7.73 4.74
CA GLN A 233 18.16 -9.02 4.63
C GLN A 233 17.25 -10.16 5.07
N LYS A 234 16.62 -10.07 6.24
CA LYS A 234 15.70 -11.11 6.74
C LYS A 234 14.50 -11.34 5.82
N ILE A 235 13.92 -10.26 5.24
CA ILE A 235 12.84 -10.38 4.26
C ILE A 235 13.32 -11.14 3.03
N ASN A 236 14.49 -10.77 2.47
CA ASN A 236 15.06 -11.43 1.30
C ASN A 236 15.36 -12.91 1.57
N GLU A 237 15.94 -13.25 2.72
CA GLU A 237 16.17 -14.64 3.14
C GLU A 237 14.85 -15.41 3.27
N PHE A 238 13.85 -14.80 3.91
CA PHE A 238 12.54 -15.42 4.10
C PHE A 238 11.86 -15.77 2.78
N PHE A 239 11.93 -14.91 1.77
CA PHE A 239 11.37 -15.16 0.45
C PHE A 239 12.34 -15.84 -0.52
N GLY A 240 13.56 -16.16 -0.10
CA GLY A 240 14.57 -16.80 -0.96
C GLY A 240 15.05 -15.91 -2.11
N SER A 241 15.17 -14.61 -1.84
CA SER A 241 15.54 -13.57 -2.82
C SER A 241 16.89 -12.90 -2.48
N THR A 242 17.83 -13.65 -1.94
CA THR A 242 19.14 -13.12 -1.49
C THR A 242 20.05 -12.67 -2.64
N GLY A 243 19.82 -13.17 -3.86
CA GLY A 243 20.54 -12.78 -5.08
C GLY A 243 19.82 -11.71 -5.93
N GLY A 244 18.75 -11.12 -5.40
CA GLY A 244 17.88 -10.18 -6.12
C GLY A 244 16.42 -10.59 -6.06
N PHE A 245 15.54 -9.79 -6.62
CA PHE A 245 14.12 -10.12 -6.66
C PHE A 245 13.85 -11.34 -7.54
N THR A 246 12.96 -12.21 -7.11
CA THR A 246 12.58 -13.39 -7.91
C THR A 246 11.90 -12.96 -9.21
N PHE A 247 11.19 -11.86 -9.16
CA PHE A 247 10.61 -11.21 -10.34
C PHE A 247 10.57 -9.70 -10.12
N GLU A 248 10.93 -8.97 -11.17
CA GLU A 248 10.86 -7.52 -11.19
C GLU A 248 10.05 -7.05 -12.40
N TYR A 249 9.17 -6.08 -12.20
CA TYR A 249 8.43 -5.40 -13.26
C TYR A 249 8.32 -3.92 -12.93
N SER A 250 9.22 -3.16 -13.52
CA SER A 250 9.40 -1.74 -13.24
C SER A 250 8.25 -0.88 -13.75
N MET A 251 8.17 0.34 -13.24
CA MET A 251 7.19 1.32 -13.73
C MET A 251 7.49 1.74 -15.18
N ARG A 252 8.77 1.81 -15.55
CA ARG A 252 9.20 2.07 -16.94
C ARG A 252 8.64 1.00 -17.89
N GLU A 253 8.89 -0.26 -17.60
CA GLU A 253 8.36 -1.38 -18.41
C GLU A 253 6.83 -1.35 -18.49
N ALA A 254 6.17 -1.01 -17.37
CA ALA A 254 4.71 -0.91 -17.33
C ALA A 254 4.15 0.22 -18.20
N ILE A 255 4.85 1.35 -18.30
CA ILE A 255 4.51 2.46 -19.19
C ILE A 255 4.82 2.10 -20.64
N ASP A 256 6.01 1.59 -20.93
CA ASP A 256 6.48 1.25 -22.28
C ASP A 256 5.61 0.16 -22.90
N ASN A 257 5.25 -0.87 -22.12
CA ASN A 257 4.33 -1.94 -22.54
C ASN A 257 2.85 -1.51 -22.50
N GLY A 258 2.57 -0.27 -22.15
CA GLY A 258 1.24 0.30 -22.16
C GLY A 258 0.28 -0.26 -21.10
N PHE A 259 0.75 -0.79 -19.99
CA PHE A 259 -0.11 -1.18 -18.84
C PHE A 259 -0.39 -0.03 -17.90
N LEU A 260 0.48 0.97 -17.88
CA LEU A 260 0.24 2.28 -17.26
C LEU A 260 0.18 3.35 -18.35
N CYS A 261 -0.49 4.47 -18.07
CA CYS A 261 -0.53 5.59 -19.01
C CYS A 261 0.74 6.44 -18.90
N ARG A 262 1.12 7.10 -19.99
CA ARG A 262 2.15 8.12 -20.03
C ARG A 262 1.72 9.36 -19.27
N TYR A 263 2.65 10.20 -18.85
CA TYR A 263 2.32 11.39 -18.09
C TYR A 263 3.27 12.56 -18.34
N TYR A 264 2.77 13.75 -18.07
CA TYR A 264 3.55 14.97 -17.93
C TYR A 264 3.79 15.25 -16.45
N TYR A 265 4.97 15.75 -16.14
CA TYR A 265 5.37 16.14 -14.79
C TYR A 265 5.80 17.59 -14.75
N TYR A 266 5.16 18.38 -13.90
CA TYR A 266 5.41 19.80 -13.71
C TYR A 266 5.81 20.08 -12.26
N PRO A 267 7.12 20.20 -11.97
CA PRO A 267 7.59 20.69 -10.67
C PRO A 267 7.32 22.19 -10.56
N HIS A 268 6.84 22.63 -9.42
CA HIS A 268 6.62 24.01 -9.08
C HIS A 268 7.45 24.39 -7.87
N VAL A 269 8.40 25.31 -8.03
CA VAL A 269 9.28 25.75 -6.96
C VAL A 269 8.49 26.64 -6.00
N VAL A 270 8.37 26.17 -4.75
CA VAL A 270 7.77 26.89 -3.61
C VAL A 270 8.92 27.43 -2.76
N ARG A 271 8.97 28.73 -2.57
CA ARG A 271 9.99 29.34 -1.73
C ARG A 271 9.44 29.65 -0.35
N LEU A 272 10.22 29.34 0.69
CA LEU A 272 9.92 29.77 2.04
C LEU A 272 10.10 31.29 2.13
N ASN A 273 9.19 31.99 2.77
CA ASN A 273 9.40 33.41 3.07
C ASN A 273 10.49 33.61 4.14
N ASP A 274 10.89 34.85 4.39
CA ASP A 274 12.00 35.15 5.31
C ASP A 274 11.79 34.62 6.73
N THR A 275 10.55 34.66 7.21
CA THR A 275 10.19 34.15 8.54
C THR A 275 10.27 32.62 8.56
N GLU A 276 9.64 31.95 7.59
CA GLU A 276 9.65 30.51 7.45
C GLU A 276 11.07 29.96 7.29
N MET A 277 11.90 30.66 6.49
CA MET A 277 13.29 30.28 6.27
C MET A 277 14.14 30.46 7.54
N SER A 278 13.95 31.56 8.27
CA SER A 278 14.64 31.80 9.54
C SER A 278 14.31 30.72 10.57
N GLU A 279 13.05 30.35 10.72
CA GLU A 279 12.63 29.28 11.61
C GLU A 279 13.19 27.91 11.16
N TYR A 280 13.18 27.62 9.87
CA TYR A 280 13.74 26.39 9.31
C TYR A 280 15.23 26.25 9.63
N LEU A 281 16.01 27.31 9.44
CA LEU A 281 17.43 27.32 9.73
C LEU A 281 17.73 27.20 11.22
N GLU A 282 16.97 27.87 12.08
CA GLU A 282 17.12 27.77 13.54
C GLU A 282 16.92 26.33 14.02
N ILE A 283 15.84 25.66 13.53
CA ILE A 283 15.55 24.27 13.89
C ILE A 283 16.62 23.35 13.32
N SER A 284 17.07 23.57 12.10
CA SER A 284 18.12 22.78 11.44
C SER A 284 19.45 22.85 12.21
N ARG A 285 19.83 24.03 12.73
CA ARG A 285 21.01 24.19 13.62
C ARG A 285 20.84 23.43 14.93
N LYS A 286 19.64 23.40 15.52
CA LYS A 286 19.37 22.57 16.71
C LYS A 286 19.48 21.07 16.39
N LEU A 287 18.98 20.64 15.25
CA LEU A 287 19.05 19.25 14.79
C LEU A 287 20.48 18.78 14.50
N SER A 288 21.36 19.66 13.98
CA SER A 288 22.75 19.29 13.69
C SER A 288 23.54 18.86 14.94
N LYS A 289 23.13 19.29 16.13
CA LYS A 289 23.72 18.85 17.41
C LYS A 289 23.41 17.39 17.76
N PHE A 290 22.37 16.81 17.17
CA PHE A 290 21.98 15.41 17.35
C PHE A 290 22.49 14.51 16.22
N TYR A 291 23.14 15.07 15.20
CA TYR A 291 23.64 14.32 14.06
C TYR A 291 25.03 13.76 14.35
N ASN A 292 25.20 12.47 14.13
CA ASN A 292 26.50 11.80 14.24
C ASN A 292 27.11 11.69 12.84
N PHE A 293 28.13 12.53 12.58
CA PHE A 293 28.82 12.60 11.29
C PHE A 293 29.58 11.31 10.93
N ASP A 294 30.06 10.55 11.94
CA ASP A 294 30.80 9.31 11.69
C ASP A 294 29.90 8.15 11.22
N LYS A 295 28.60 8.19 11.58
CA LYS A 295 27.63 7.15 11.25
C LYS A 295 26.61 7.58 10.20
N ASP A 296 26.72 8.80 9.69
CA ASP A 296 25.73 9.41 8.78
C ASP A 296 24.27 9.25 9.27
N SER A 297 24.06 9.34 10.59
CA SER A 297 22.78 9.09 11.24
C SER A 297 22.57 9.98 12.46
N PHE A 298 21.32 10.17 12.86
CA PHE A 298 20.99 10.79 14.13
C PHE A 298 21.33 9.89 15.31
N ALA A 299 21.73 10.48 16.42
CA ALA A 299 21.87 9.80 17.70
C ALA A 299 20.53 9.15 18.10
N GLN A 300 20.58 8.17 19.02
CA GLN A 300 19.36 7.44 19.47
C GLN A 300 18.18 8.39 19.71
N SER A 301 17.00 7.93 19.29
CA SER A 301 15.76 8.70 19.36
C SER A 301 15.46 9.20 20.75
N ASN A 302 15.34 10.51 20.89
CA ASN A 302 14.76 11.11 22.06
C ASN A 302 13.58 12.02 21.63
N ASP A 303 12.68 12.30 22.55
CA ASP A 303 11.47 13.10 22.29
C ASP A 303 11.79 14.49 21.74
N ILE A 304 12.94 15.07 22.12
CA ILE A 304 13.40 16.38 21.66
C ILE A 304 13.75 16.33 20.18
N LEU A 305 14.51 15.32 19.75
CA LEU A 305 14.87 15.12 18.35
C LEU A 305 13.60 14.98 17.49
N MET A 306 12.65 14.17 17.94
CA MET A 306 11.37 13.99 17.26
C MET A 306 10.58 15.28 17.13
N ALA A 307 10.44 16.01 18.22
CA ALA A 307 9.75 17.30 18.22
C ALA A 307 10.37 18.31 17.24
N LEU A 308 11.72 18.37 17.17
CA LEU A 308 12.44 19.24 16.24
C LEU A 308 12.23 18.82 14.78
N LEU A 309 12.32 17.52 14.47
CA LEU A 309 12.07 16.99 13.12
C LEU A 309 10.66 17.33 12.65
N LEU A 310 9.67 17.15 13.54
CA LEU A 310 8.28 17.50 13.26
C LEU A 310 8.08 18.98 13.04
N LYS A 311 8.65 19.80 13.91
CA LYS A 311 8.57 21.26 13.78
C LYS A 311 9.17 21.73 12.45
N ARG A 312 10.31 21.18 12.04
CA ARG A 312 10.93 21.46 10.75
C ARG A 312 10.03 21.03 9.57
N LYS A 313 9.45 19.83 9.64
CA LYS A 313 8.52 19.31 8.62
C LYS A 313 7.27 20.19 8.49
N ARG A 314 6.75 20.71 9.61
CA ARG A 314 5.59 21.65 9.61
C ARG A 314 5.84 22.90 8.79
N ILE A 315 7.00 23.51 8.88
CA ILE A 315 7.35 24.71 8.10
C ILE A 315 7.23 24.41 6.61
N ILE A 316 7.81 23.28 6.17
CA ILE A 316 7.75 22.87 4.77
C ILE A 316 6.31 22.60 4.32
N HIS A 317 5.52 21.98 5.19
CA HIS A 317 4.12 21.63 4.86
C HIS A 317 3.22 22.86 4.77
N LYS A 318 3.45 23.88 5.60
CA LYS A 318 2.63 25.09 5.72
C LYS A 318 3.14 26.26 4.91
N ALA A 319 4.19 26.09 4.11
CA ALA A 319 4.76 27.17 3.29
C ALA A 319 3.66 27.92 2.53
N GLN A 320 3.53 29.22 2.80
CA GLN A 320 2.41 30.05 2.32
C GLN A 320 2.31 30.07 0.79
N GLN A 321 3.43 30.07 0.10
CA GLN A 321 3.46 30.10 -1.35
C GLN A 321 2.81 28.87 -2.00
N LYS A 322 2.70 27.75 -1.27
CA LYS A 322 2.03 26.53 -1.77
C LYS A 322 0.58 26.80 -2.16
N GLU A 323 -0.18 27.53 -1.34
CA GLU A 323 -1.59 27.81 -1.59
C GLU A 323 -1.78 28.68 -2.84
N ILE A 324 -0.89 29.67 -3.02
CA ILE A 324 -0.90 30.56 -4.18
C ILE A 324 -0.65 29.78 -5.48
N ILE A 325 0.37 28.93 -5.48
CA ILE A 325 0.71 28.10 -6.64
C ILE A 325 -0.39 27.09 -6.90
N PHE A 326 -0.91 26.45 -5.86
CA PHE A 326 -2.02 25.51 -5.97
C PHE A 326 -3.25 26.14 -6.63
N GLU A 327 -3.63 27.33 -6.17
CA GLU A 327 -4.75 28.08 -6.75
C GLU A 327 -4.51 28.43 -8.23
N SER A 328 -3.27 28.83 -8.58
CA SER A 328 -2.92 29.15 -9.97
C SER A 328 -3.05 27.93 -10.90
N ILE A 329 -2.59 26.76 -10.47
CA ILE A 329 -2.73 25.49 -11.22
C ILE A 329 -4.19 25.16 -11.47
N LEU A 330 -5.05 25.32 -10.45
CA LEU A 330 -6.48 25.05 -10.61
C LEU A 330 -7.16 26.06 -11.54
N LYS A 331 -6.82 27.35 -11.46
CA LYS A 331 -7.34 28.40 -12.36
C LYS A 331 -6.96 28.14 -13.81
N GLU A 332 -5.70 27.75 -14.05
CA GLU A 332 -5.23 27.41 -15.39
C GLU A 332 -5.99 26.22 -15.96
N ARG A 333 -6.11 25.13 -15.21
CA ARG A 333 -6.92 23.97 -15.64
C ARG A 333 -8.38 24.33 -15.90
N TYR A 334 -8.98 25.14 -15.03
CA TYR A 334 -10.37 25.58 -15.21
C TYR A 334 -10.51 26.42 -16.46
N LYS A 335 -9.56 27.31 -16.76
CA LYS A 335 -9.53 28.12 -17.99
C LYS A 335 -9.41 27.24 -19.24
N GLU A 336 -8.61 26.18 -19.19
CA GLU A 336 -8.40 25.29 -20.33
C GLU A 336 -9.59 24.35 -20.59
N LYS A 337 -10.14 23.74 -19.51
CA LYS A 337 -11.14 22.67 -19.63
C LYS A 337 -12.56 23.06 -19.21
N GLY A 338 -12.77 24.22 -18.61
CA GLY A 338 -14.05 24.65 -18.06
C GLY A 338 -14.54 23.85 -16.84
N ASN A 339 -13.70 22.96 -16.29
CA ASN A 339 -13.97 22.15 -15.11
C ASN A 339 -12.67 21.59 -14.50
N LEU A 340 -12.80 21.05 -13.27
CA LEU A 340 -11.69 20.41 -12.56
C LEU A 340 -11.84 18.89 -12.46
N LYS A 341 -12.65 18.26 -13.34
CA LYS A 341 -12.94 16.82 -13.26
C LYS A 341 -11.70 15.96 -13.24
N TYR A 342 -11.78 14.89 -12.42
CA TYR A 342 -10.76 13.85 -12.29
C TYR A 342 -9.44 14.36 -11.71
N THR A 343 -9.51 15.34 -10.80
CA THR A 343 -8.35 15.90 -10.10
C THR A 343 -8.21 15.32 -8.71
N LEU A 344 -7.02 14.81 -8.39
CA LEU A 344 -6.62 14.36 -7.06
C LEU A 344 -5.68 15.39 -6.43
N VAL A 345 -5.93 15.77 -5.20
CA VAL A 345 -5.07 16.68 -4.43
C VAL A 345 -4.53 15.94 -3.22
N TYR A 346 -3.22 15.78 -3.16
CA TYR A 346 -2.54 15.20 -2.02
C TYR A 346 -2.08 16.31 -1.07
N VAL A 347 -2.86 16.50 -0.02
CA VAL A 347 -2.63 17.55 1.00
C VAL A 347 -1.63 17.04 2.04
N PRO A 348 -0.77 17.93 2.61
CA PRO A 348 0.12 17.57 3.69
C PRO A 348 -0.63 17.05 4.92
N GLU A 349 -0.02 16.09 5.60
CA GLU A 349 -0.54 15.57 6.85
C GLU A 349 -0.21 16.51 8.02
N GLY A 350 -1.08 16.55 9.02
CA GLY A 350 -0.75 17.03 10.35
C GLY A 350 0.10 16.01 11.11
N ASN A 351 0.46 16.32 12.32
CA ASN A 351 1.59 15.69 12.98
C ASN A 351 1.20 14.87 14.21
N LYS A 352 1.28 13.55 14.09
CA LYS A 352 1.81 12.66 15.14
C LYS A 352 2.50 11.47 14.50
N PRO A 353 3.82 11.42 14.40
CA PRO A 353 4.54 10.18 14.18
C PRO A 353 4.69 9.46 15.51
N ASP A 354 4.43 8.17 15.54
CA ASP A 354 4.60 7.35 16.74
C ASP A 354 6.05 6.93 16.99
N SER A 355 6.94 7.11 15.99
CA SER A 355 8.37 6.76 16.10
C SER A 355 9.24 7.52 15.11
N ILE A 356 10.57 7.48 15.26
CA ILE A 356 11.53 8.02 14.27
C ILE A 356 11.39 7.32 12.91
N ALA A 357 11.10 6.02 12.90
CA ALA A 357 10.78 5.29 11.67
C ALA A 357 9.58 5.92 10.95
N ASP A 358 8.60 6.47 11.68
CA ASP A 358 7.41 7.10 11.13
C ASP A 358 7.67 8.49 10.53
N VAL A 359 8.74 9.15 10.90
CA VAL A 359 9.20 10.35 10.18
C VAL A 359 9.68 9.94 8.78
N PHE A 360 10.14 8.71 8.65
CA PHE A 360 10.70 8.14 7.42
C PHE A 360 9.82 7.05 6.77
N ASP A 361 8.96 6.35 7.53
CA ASP A 361 8.28 5.14 7.05
C ASP A 361 6.94 4.88 7.76
N THR A 362 5.96 5.79 7.63
CA THR A 362 4.65 5.61 8.28
C THR A 362 3.67 4.81 7.43
N THR A 363 3.30 3.65 7.90
CA THR A 363 2.23 2.80 7.36
C THR A 363 1.05 2.59 8.32
N ASP A 364 1.04 3.17 9.52
CA ASP A 364 -0.07 2.96 10.46
C ASP A 364 -1.01 4.17 10.58
N SER A 365 -2.30 3.86 10.56
CA SER A 365 -3.44 4.75 10.71
C SER A 365 -3.39 5.47 12.07
N LEU A 366 -3.00 6.73 12.05
CA LEU A 366 -3.06 7.59 13.22
C LEU A 366 -4.25 8.52 13.16
N SER A 367 -4.79 8.83 14.32
CA SER A 367 -5.85 9.82 14.50
C SER A 367 -5.49 11.13 13.79
N ILE A 368 -6.41 11.65 13.00
CA ILE A 368 -6.30 12.94 12.34
C ILE A 368 -6.19 14.01 13.43
N ASP A 369 -5.10 14.78 13.45
CA ASP A 369 -4.93 15.93 14.35
C ASP A 369 -5.84 17.07 13.89
N GLU A 370 -6.34 17.89 14.83
CA GLU A 370 -7.15 19.09 14.53
C GLU A 370 -6.46 20.00 13.51
N GLU A 371 -5.14 20.12 13.59
CA GLU A 371 -4.33 20.93 12.67
C GLU A 371 -4.26 20.37 11.24
N SER A 372 -4.39 19.05 11.08
CA SER A 372 -4.47 18.39 9.76
C SER A 372 -5.82 18.59 9.12
N VAL A 373 -6.88 18.56 9.92
CA VAL A 373 -8.24 18.88 9.48
C VAL A 373 -8.26 20.30 8.93
N HIS A 374 -7.66 21.26 9.61
CA HIS A 374 -7.58 22.65 9.13
C HIS A 374 -6.81 22.81 7.81
N LEU A 375 -5.77 22.01 7.55
CA LEU A 375 -5.07 22.08 6.29
C LEU A 375 -5.89 21.53 5.12
N ILE A 376 -6.53 20.38 5.27
CA ILE A 376 -7.35 19.83 4.20
C ILE A 376 -8.55 20.73 3.89
N ASP A 377 -9.18 21.30 4.94
CA ASP A 377 -10.28 22.28 4.81
C ASP A 377 -9.83 23.49 3.98
N ARG A 378 -8.62 24.04 4.25
CA ARG A 378 -8.09 25.20 3.50
C ARG A 378 -7.91 24.88 2.01
N TYR A 379 -7.28 23.76 1.68
CA TYR A 379 -7.12 23.35 0.28
C TYR A 379 -8.48 23.08 -0.38
N THR A 380 -9.42 22.49 0.33
CA THR A 380 -10.79 22.26 -0.13
C THR A 380 -11.52 23.59 -0.38
N GLN A 381 -11.36 24.58 0.49
CA GLN A 381 -11.92 25.93 0.31
C GLN A 381 -11.35 26.63 -0.92
N ILE A 382 -10.05 26.52 -1.19
CA ILE A 382 -9.42 27.06 -2.41
C ILE A 382 -10.07 26.43 -3.65
N VAL A 383 -10.28 25.10 -3.65
CA VAL A 383 -10.96 24.43 -4.77
C VAL A 383 -12.38 24.97 -4.97
N CYS A 384 -13.16 25.13 -3.88
CA CYS A 384 -14.51 25.70 -3.93
C CYS A 384 -14.50 27.14 -4.48
N GLY A 385 -13.45 27.90 -4.19
CA GLY A 385 -13.28 29.29 -4.66
C GLY A 385 -13.05 29.44 -6.15
N ILE A 386 -12.64 28.39 -6.86
CA ILE A 386 -12.36 28.46 -8.30
C ILE A 386 -13.64 28.69 -9.11
N SER A 387 -14.72 28.00 -8.77
CA SER A 387 -16.02 28.19 -9.41
C SER A 387 -17.15 27.66 -8.52
N PRO A 388 -18.31 28.35 -8.49
CA PRO A 388 -19.49 27.87 -7.76
C PRO A 388 -20.04 26.51 -8.25
N LYS A 389 -19.62 26.07 -9.43
CA LYS A 389 -20.04 24.79 -10.02
C LYS A 389 -19.09 23.63 -9.67
N THR A 390 -17.91 23.92 -9.14
CA THR A 390 -16.91 22.89 -8.78
C THR A 390 -17.41 22.07 -7.61
N THR A 391 -17.37 20.76 -7.77
CA THR A 391 -17.70 19.80 -6.70
C THR A 391 -16.43 19.17 -6.16
N VAL A 392 -16.22 19.26 -4.85
CA VAL A 392 -15.06 18.72 -4.15
C VAL A 392 -15.50 17.93 -2.92
N CYS A 393 -14.76 16.90 -2.59
CA CYS A 393 -14.96 16.13 -1.37
C CYS A 393 -13.62 15.79 -0.72
N GLU A 394 -13.58 15.87 0.59
CA GLU A 394 -12.47 15.39 1.39
C GLU A 394 -12.56 13.89 1.56
N PHE A 395 -11.45 13.22 1.30
CA PHE A 395 -11.34 11.79 1.41
C PHE A 395 -10.30 11.43 2.48
N THR A 396 -10.80 11.11 3.66
CA THR A 396 -10.01 10.82 4.86
C THR A 396 -10.27 9.40 5.38
N SER A 397 -9.54 8.95 6.41
CA SER A 397 -9.81 7.67 7.08
C SER A 397 -11.23 7.59 7.65
N ASP A 398 -11.79 8.72 8.06
CA ASP A 398 -13.09 8.83 8.72
C ASP A 398 -14.24 9.06 7.74
N SER A 399 -13.94 9.18 6.43
CA SER A 399 -14.96 9.36 5.40
C SER A 399 -15.92 8.18 5.37
N LYS A 400 -17.21 8.48 5.58
CA LYS A 400 -18.31 7.52 5.43
C LYS A 400 -18.58 7.28 3.94
N ASP A 401 -19.12 6.12 3.60
CA ASP A 401 -19.50 5.77 2.22
C ASP A 401 -18.39 5.95 1.17
N ARG A 402 -17.16 5.53 1.51
CA ARG A 402 -15.96 5.68 0.66
C ARG A 402 -16.20 5.18 -0.77
N SER A 403 -16.90 4.06 -0.92
CA SER A 403 -17.21 3.47 -2.23
C SER A 403 -18.09 4.39 -3.08
N ARG A 404 -19.05 5.09 -2.47
CA ARG A 404 -19.90 6.07 -3.16
C ARG A 404 -19.09 7.28 -3.61
N ILE A 405 -18.24 7.84 -2.74
CA ILE A 405 -17.39 8.99 -3.07
C ILE A 405 -16.50 8.65 -4.28
N LEU A 406 -15.86 7.48 -4.29
CA LEU A 406 -15.01 7.03 -5.38
C LEU A 406 -15.80 6.82 -6.68
N ASN A 407 -17.01 6.27 -6.59
CA ASN A 407 -17.87 6.10 -7.76
C ASN A 407 -18.35 7.45 -8.32
N ASP A 408 -18.74 8.39 -7.48
CA ASP A 408 -19.16 9.74 -7.90
C ASP A 408 -17.99 10.50 -8.54
N PHE A 409 -16.76 10.31 -8.06
CA PHE A 409 -15.56 10.83 -8.70
C PHE A 409 -15.30 10.15 -10.05
N ALA A 410 -15.37 8.83 -10.13
CA ALA A 410 -15.15 8.08 -11.37
C ALA A 410 -16.17 8.44 -12.47
N CYS A 411 -17.41 8.76 -12.08
CA CYS A 411 -18.47 9.22 -13.00
C CYS A 411 -18.39 10.73 -13.31
N GLY A 412 -17.49 11.49 -12.67
CA GLY A 412 -17.34 12.93 -12.86
C GLY A 412 -18.47 13.79 -12.27
N LYS A 413 -19.28 13.24 -11.36
CA LYS A 413 -20.22 14.00 -10.53
C LYS A 413 -19.47 14.79 -9.45
N LEU A 414 -18.40 14.22 -8.97
CA LEU A 414 -17.43 14.85 -8.10
C LEU A 414 -16.18 15.15 -8.91
N GLU A 415 -15.76 16.42 -8.94
CA GLU A 415 -14.65 16.84 -9.80
C GLU A 415 -13.29 16.66 -9.14
N VAL A 416 -13.20 16.98 -7.84
CA VAL A 416 -11.95 16.99 -7.08
C VAL A 416 -12.06 16.15 -5.82
N LEU A 417 -11.04 15.35 -5.57
CA LEU A 417 -10.82 14.70 -4.27
C LEU A 417 -9.60 15.30 -3.59
N THR A 418 -9.79 15.89 -2.41
CA THR A 418 -8.70 16.28 -1.53
C THR A 418 -8.43 15.17 -0.53
N SER A 419 -7.19 14.74 -0.38
CA SER A 419 -6.84 13.61 0.48
C SER A 419 -5.47 13.78 1.11
N MET A 420 -5.31 13.20 2.28
CA MET A 420 -4.00 13.04 2.95
C MET A 420 -3.41 11.65 2.59
N LYS A 421 -3.33 10.73 3.55
CA LYS A 421 -2.81 9.35 3.34
C LYS A 421 -3.80 8.37 2.73
N CYS A 422 -5.09 8.59 2.88
CA CYS A 422 -6.12 7.57 2.61
C CYS A 422 -6.17 7.05 1.18
N LEU A 423 -5.60 7.80 0.23
CA LEU A 423 -5.44 7.35 -1.15
C LEU A 423 -4.14 6.58 -1.39
N ASP A 424 -3.26 6.43 -0.39
CA ASP A 424 -1.95 5.78 -0.57
C ASP A 424 -2.07 4.25 -0.60
N GLU A 425 -3.03 3.67 0.14
CA GLU A 425 -3.23 2.23 0.20
C GLU A 425 -4.70 1.85 -0.01
N GLY A 426 -4.91 0.76 -0.72
CA GLY A 426 -6.21 0.11 -0.81
C GLY A 426 -7.31 0.85 -1.59
N VAL A 427 -7.03 1.91 -2.36
CA VAL A 427 -8.05 2.65 -3.11
C VAL A 427 -7.74 2.65 -4.61
N ASP A 428 -8.72 2.33 -5.43
CA ASP A 428 -8.62 2.38 -6.88
C ASP A 428 -9.29 3.63 -7.45
N VAL A 429 -8.53 4.46 -8.17
CA VAL A 429 -9.02 5.70 -8.79
C VAL A 429 -8.53 5.80 -10.25
N PRO A 430 -8.96 4.87 -11.14
CA PRO A 430 -8.37 4.74 -12.49
C PRO A 430 -8.58 5.97 -13.37
N ARG A 431 -9.65 6.73 -13.14
CA ARG A 431 -9.99 7.89 -13.96
C ARG A 431 -9.36 9.19 -13.47
N SER A 432 -8.40 9.17 -12.55
CA SER A 432 -7.67 10.39 -12.20
C SER A 432 -6.81 10.87 -13.37
N GLU A 433 -7.07 12.06 -13.90
CA GLU A 433 -6.34 12.65 -15.02
C GLU A 433 -5.25 13.60 -14.56
N MET A 434 -5.50 14.33 -13.47
CA MET A 434 -4.56 15.26 -12.87
C MET A 434 -4.33 14.94 -11.40
N ALA A 435 -3.11 15.08 -10.94
CA ALA A 435 -2.78 15.04 -9.53
C ALA A 435 -1.91 16.24 -9.14
N ILE A 436 -2.18 16.79 -7.95
CA ILE A 436 -1.40 17.88 -7.39
C ILE A 436 -0.85 17.41 -6.05
N PHE A 437 0.49 17.31 -5.95
CA PHE A 437 1.19 16.97 -4.74
C PHE A 437 1.54 18.24 -3.96
N CYS A 438 0.73 18.60 -2.98
CA CYS A 438 0.99 19.71 -2.05
C CYS A 438 1.84 19.25 -0.85
N ALA A 439 1.92 17.93 -0.63
CA ALA A 439 2.67 17.32 0.44
C ALA A 439 4.10 16.99 0.00
N SER A 440 5.08 17.60 0.66
CA SER A 440 6.47 17.19 0.56
C SER A 440 6.69 15.96 1.44
N THR A 441 6.79 14.78 0.84
CA THR A 441 7.11 13.54 1.57
C THR A 441 8.48 13.04 1.17
N GLY A 442 9.34 12.83 2.17
CA GLY A 442 10.64 12.20 1.96
C GLY A 442 10.59 10.69 1.80
N ASN A 443 9.40 10.08 1.95
CA ASN A 443 9.23 8.64 1.83
C ASN A 443 9.02 8.22 0.36
N PRO A 444 9.98 7.55 -0.30
CA PRO A 444 9.88 7.12 -1.68
C PRO A 444 8.65 6.24 -1.95
N ARG A 445 8.24 5.41 -1.00
CA ARG A 445 7.10 4.52 -1.16
C ARG A 445 5.81 5.27 -1.40
N GLN A 446 5.55 6.29 -0.59
CA GLN A 446 4.31 7.05 -0.70
C GLN A 446 4.17 7.68 -2.10
N PHE A 447 5.19 8.36 -2.60
CA PHE A 447 5.07 8.98 -3.91
C PHE A 447 5.08 7.98 -5.05
N VAL A 448 5.81 6.86 -4.95
CA VAL A 448 5.75 5.76 -5.94
C VAL A 448 4.35 5.14 -5.97
N GLN A 449 3.74 4.88 -4.81
CA GLN A 449 2.39 4.35 -4.73
C GLN A 449 1.35 5.33 -5.28
N ARG A 450 1.42 6.62 -4.91
CA ARG A 450 0.55 7.68 -5.41
C ARG A 450 0.65 7.81 -6.94
N ARG A 451 1.87 7.89 -7.49
CA ARG A 451 2.09 7.92 -8.93
C ARG A 451 1.49 6.70 -9.61
N GLY A 452 1.75 5.50 -9.13
CA GLY A 452 1.23 4.27 -9.72
C GLY A 452 -0.31 4.21 -9.76
N ARG A 453 -1.01 4.90 -8.85
CA ARG A 453 -2.48 5.00 -8.91
C ARG A 453 -2.95 5.97 -9.98
N ILE A 454 -2.26 7.13 -10.07
CA ILE A 454 -2.57 8.14 -11.07
C ILE A 454 -2.32 7.60 -12.47
N LEU A 455 -1.34 6.73 -12.66
CA LEU A 455 -1.00 6.19 -13.98
C LEU A 455 -1.85 4.99 -14.41
N ARG A 456 -2.82 4.54 -13.63
CA ARG A 456 -3.74 3.48 -14.05
C ARG A 456 -4.50 3.88 -15.31
N LYS A 457 -4.65 2.95 -16.24
CA LYS A 457 -5.38 3.17 -17.49
C LYS A 457 -6.89 3.26 -17.25
N HIS A 458 -7.51 4.14 -17.99
CA HIS A 458 -8.95 4.20 -18.17
C HIS A 458 -9.26 4.44 -19.65
N LYS A 459 -10.39 3.93 -20.16
CA LYS A 459 -10.76 4.05 -21.58
C LYS A 459 -10.79 5.48 -22.10
N ASP A 460 -11.19 6.43 -21.24
CA ASP A 460 -11.31 7.86 -21.59
C ASP A 460 -10.08 8.67 -21.13
N LYS A 461 -9.00 8.02 -20.69
CA LYS A 461 -7.79 8.68 -20.19
C LYS A 461 -6.61 8.32 -21.07
N TYR A 462 -6.11 9.28 -21.80
CA TYR A 462 -4.96 9.12 -22.68
C TYR A 462 -3.64 9.32 -21.92
N ARG A 463 -3.56 10.34 -21.08
CA ARG A 463 -2.39 10.74 -20.29
C ARG A 463 -2.78 11.17 -18.88
N ALA A 464 -1.81 11.20 -18.00
CA ALA A 464 -1.93 11.84 -16.69
C ALA A 464 -1.08 13.12 -16.67
N VAL A 465 -1.47 14.06 -15.81
CA VAL A 465 -0.70 15.27 -15.50
C VAL A 465 -0.41 15.29 -14.01
N ILE A 466 0.83 15.48 -13.65
CA ILE A 466 1.28 15.53 -12.25
C ILE A 466 1.92 16.89 -12.00
N HIS A 467 1.35 17.67 -11.11
CA HIS A 467 1.94 18.88 -10.54
C HIS A 467 2.51 18.55 -9.17
N ASP A 468 3.74 18.99 -8.90
CA ASP A 468 4.43 18.72 -7.65
C ASP A 468 4.99 20.02 -7.05
N LEU A 469 4.52 20.37 -5.86
CA LEU A 469 4.95 21.57 -5.13
C LEU A 469 6.23 21.27 -4.34
N ILE A 470 7.37 21.74 -4.85
CA ILE A 470 8.70 21.45 -4.33
C ILE A 470 9.16 22.62 -3.49
N VAL A 471 9.39 22.39 -2.21
CA VAL A 471 9.93 23.43 -1.34
C VAL A 471 11.43 23.58 -1.56
N ALA A 472 11.83 24.78 -1.94
CA ALA A 472 13.21 25.12 -2.17
C ALA A 472 13.62 26.34 -1.31
N PRO A 473 14.87 26.42 -0.86
CA PRO A 473 15.37 27.59 -0.16
C PRO A 473 15.49 28.79 -1.12
N TRP A 474 15.48 30.01 -0.58
CA TRP A 474 15.99 31.16 -1.28
C TRP A 474 17.48 31.00 -1.45
N ILE A 475 18.01 31.46 -2.59
CA ILE A 475 19.44 31.51 -2.79
C ILE A 475 20.02 32.50 -1.77
N SER A 476 20.71 31.96 -0.76
CA SER A 476 21.34 32.73 0.31
C SER A 476 22.79 33.03 -0.04
N THR A 477 23.28 34.16 0.42
CA THR A 477 24.67 34.56 0.27
C THR A 477 25.55 34.16 1.47
N THR A 478 25.00 33.51 2.49
CA THR A 478 25.71 33.13 3.71
C THR A 478 26.20 31.69 3.68
N GLU A 479 27.50 31.45 3.90
CA GLU A 479 28.08 30.10 3.89
C GLU A 479 27.51 29.17 4.97
N ASP A 480 27.11 29.71 6.12
CA ASP A 480 26.61 28.92 7.26
C ASP A 480 25.29 28.19 6.99
N SER A 481 24.45 28.75 6.14
CA SER A 481 23.14 28.15 5.80
C SER A 481 23.18 27.24 4.57
N TYR A 482 24.19 27.41 3.71
CA TYR A 482 24.29 26.72 2.41
C TYR A 482 24.15 25.20 2.50
N LYS A 483 24.82 24.53 3.44
CA LYS A 483 24.75 23.08 3.61
C LYS A 483 23.33 22.62 3.99
N MET A 484 22.65 23.38 4.86
CA MET A 484 21.30 23.04 5.31
C MET A 484 20.26 23.25 4.20
N GLU A 485 20.42 24.31 3.44
CA GLU A 485 19.60 24.64 2.27
C GLU A 485 19.78 23.60 1.17
N ARG A 486 21.03 23.23 0.88
CA ARG A 486 21.37 22.17 -0.06
C ARG A 486 20.72 20.84 0.32
N ASN A 487 20.76 20.44 1.59
CA ASN A 487 20.16 19.21 2.08
C ASN A 487 18.62 19.22 1.98
N LEU A 488 17.98 20.38 2.20
CA LEU A 488 16.54 20.54 1.98
C LEU A 488 16.20 20.25 0.53
N LEU A 489 16.86 20.93 -0.40
CA LEU A 489 16.62 20.76 -1.83
C LEU A 489 16.95 19.33 -2.30
N GLU A 490 18.06 18.75 -1.85
CA GLU A 490 18.45 17.40 -2.23
C GLU A 490 17.40 16.34 -1.82
N THR A 491 16.77 16.55 -0.67
CA THR A 491 15.68 15.66 -0.22
C THR A 491 14.46 15.73 -1.14
N GLU A 492 14.08 16.92 -1.56
CA GLU A 492 12.99 17.12 -2.52
C GLU A 492 13.37 16.57 -3.92
N LEU A 493 14.61 16.78 -4.37
CA LEU A 493 15.09 16.34 -5.68
C LEU A 493 15.10 14.82 -5.84
N LYS A 494 15.19 14.03 -4.78
CA LYS A 494 15.03 12.56 -4.87
C LYS A 494 13.70 12.16 -5.52
N ARG A 495 12.62 12.81 -5.10
CA ARG A 495 11.30 12.60 -5.67
C ARG A 495 11.21 13.13 -7.10
N VAL A 496 11.75 14.31 -7.33
CA VAL A 496 11.76 14.95 -8.66
C VAL A 496 12.45 14.07 -9.70
N ARG A 497 13.63 13.52 -9.39
CA ARG A 497 14.38 12.62 -10.27
C ARG A 497 13.53 11.40 -10.67
N ASP A 498 12.89 10.78 -9.68
CA ASP A 498 12.08 9.59 -9.92
C ASP A 498 10.86 9.90 -10.80
N PHE A 499 10.21 11.06 -10.61
CA PHE A 499 9.08 11.46 -11.47
C PHE A 499 9.52 11.93 -12.84
N ALA A 500 10.56 12.77 -12.94
CA ALA A 500 11.03 13.34 -14.19
C ALA A 500 11.58 12.26 -15.14
N SER A 501 12.33 11.30 -14.62
CA SER A 501 12.98 10.24 -15.43
C SER A 501 12.03 9.39 -16.26
N LEU A 502 10.75 9.32 -15.90
CA LEU A 502 9.71 8.54 -16.60
C LEU A 502 8.65 9.42 -17.27
N SER A 503 8.73 10.76 -17.12
CA SER A 503 7.77 11.69 -17.73
C SER A 503 8.09 11.94 -19.21
N GLU A 504 7.08 12.30 -19.99
CA GLU A 504 7.25 12.66 -21.41
C GLU A 504 7.88 14.05 -21.61
N ASN A 505 7.94 14.86 -20.56
CA ASN A 505 8.47 16.23 -20.58
C ASN A 505 9.64 16.43 -19.61
N SER A 506 10.51 15.44 -19.45
CA SER A 506 11.67 15.53 -18.54
C SER A 506 12.51 16.78 -18.77
N ASP A 507 12.71 17.21 -20.02
CA ASP A 507 13.47 18.41 -20.37
C ASP A 507 12.89 19.70 -19.76
N TYR A 508 11.57 19.75 -19.57
CA TYR A 508 10.94 20.85 -18.86
C TYR A 508 11.39 20.91 -17.41
N THR A 509 11.41 19.77 -16.72
CA THR A 509 11.84 19.67 -15.32
C THR A 509 13.28 20.14 -15.15
N TYR A 510 14.17 19.76 -16.05
CA TYR A 510 15.57 20.14 -15.99
C TYR A 510 15.75 21.66 -16.14
N ARG A 511 15.08 22.26 -17.12
CA ARG A 511 15.13 23.72 -17.34
C ARG A 511 14.54 24.51 -16.18
N GLU A 512 13.40 24.06 -15.64
CA GLU A 512 12.72 24.74 -14.54
C GLU A 512 13.55 24.78 -13.25
N LEU A 513 14.38 23.78 -13.04
CA LEU A 513 15.17 23.64 -11.82
C LEU A 513 16.67 23.94 -12.03
N GLU A 514 17.10 24.32 -13.24
CA GLU A 514 18.51 24.49 -13.60
C GLU A 514 19.21 25.51 -12.70
N ASP A 515 18.62 26.69 -12.53
CA ASP A 515 19.22 27.79 -11.76
C ASP A 515 19.48 27.37 -10.31
N ILE A 516 18.50 26.74 -9.66
CA ILE A 516 18.58 26.37 -8.26
C ILE A 516 19.49 25.16 -8.04
N THR A 517 19.47 24.20 -8.95
CA THR A 517 20.34 23.02 -8.85
C THR A 517 21.79 23.37 -9.13
N SER A 518 22.02 24.24 -10.10
CA SER A 518 23.39 24.75 -10.39
C SER A 518 23.97 25.50 -9.20
N TYR A 519 23.19 26.37 -8.56
CA TYR A 519 23.64 27.10 -7.38
C TYR A 519 24.06 26.19 -6.22
N TYR A 520 23.29 25.15 -5.93
CA TYR A 520 23.59 24.20 -4.85
C TYR A 520 24.51 23.04 -5.27
N ASN A 521 25.03 23.05 -6.49
CA ASN A 521 25.85 21.99 -7.05
C ASN A 521 25.16 20.61 -6.87
N LEU A 522 23.90 20.53 -7.31
CA LEU A 522 23.07 19.32 -7.30
C LEU A 522 22.70 18.95 -8.72
N THR A 523 22.52 17.66 -8.97
CA THR A 523 22.08 17.14 -10.28
C THR A 523 20.68 16.55 -10.18
N ILE A 524 19.90 16.67 -11.25
CA ILE A 524 18.62 16.01 -11.40
C ILE A 524 18.79 14.66 -12.14
N LEU A 525 19.95 14.44 -12.75
CA LEU A 525 20.29 13.20 -13.48
C LEU A 525 20.82 12.13 -12.56
#